data_2d27b2d8d5b2193bcd1aa6287ed8ea84
#
_entry.id   2d27b2d8d5b2193bcd1aa6287ed8ea84
#
_cell.length_a   1.000
_cell.length_b   1.000
_cell.length_c   1.000
_cell.angle_alpha   90.00
_cell.angle_beta   90.00
_cell.angle_gamma   90.00
#
_symmetry.space_group_name_H-M   'P 1'
#
loop_
_entity.id
_entity.type
_entity.pdbx_description
1 polymer ?
#
loop_
_entity_poly.entity_id
_entity_poly.type
_entity_poly.pdbx_seq_one_letter_code
_entity_poly.pdbx_strand_id
1 'polypeptide(L)'
;MAERTPSGRRMYSIPTISSFNPMTKTHDAVDLPTIAYARVSSRDQRTDLERQVKVLEMFCASHGWKYRVIQDLGSGMNYSKRGLRELLNLISEKSIGRLVITHKDRLLRFGSELVFSMCEMANVEVVIVNSGEESSFEEELASDVLEIITVFSARMYGARSHKNKKLVDGMRKAVTDATVS
;
A
#
# COMPACT_ATOMS: atom_id res chain seq x y z
N MET A 1 -16.78 -15.49 -5.02
CA MET A 1 -16.57 -15.87 -3.60
C MET A 1 -15.39 -15.08 -3.09
N ALA A 2 -15.52 -14.46 -1.91
CA ALA A 2 -14.38 -13.82 -1.26
C ALA A 2 -13.54 -14.90 -0.57
N GLU A 3 -12.26 -14.97 -0.87
CA GLU A 3 -11.34 -15.86 -0.18
C GLU A 3 -10.80 -15.19 1.07
N ARG A 4 -10.70 -15.93 2.17
CA ARG A 4 -10.04 -15.46 3.39
C ARG A 4 -8.61 -15.95 3.42
N THR A 5 -7.67 -15.05 3.71
CA THR A 5 -6.31 -15.46 4.02
C THR A 5 -6.27 -16.24 5.34
N PRO A 6 -5.21 -17.01 5.65
CA PRO A 6 -5.05 -17.70 6.93
C PRO A 6 -5.13 -16.76 8.15
N SER A 7 -4.91 -15.46 7.95
CA SER A 7 -5.06 -14.40 8.98
C SER A 7 -6.46 -13.78 9.05
N GLY A 8 -7.47 -14.38 8.42
CA GLY A 8 -8.88 -13.96 8.48
C GLY A 8 -9.28 -12.78 7.60
N ARG A 9 -8.37 -12.25 6.76
CA ARG A 9 -8.62 -11.11 5.87
C ARG A 9 -9.42 -11.51 4.63
N ARG A 10 -10.22 -10.57 4.13
CA ARG A 10 -10.99 -10.77 2.90
C ARG A 10 -10.22 -10.20 1.72
N MET A 11 -10.05 -11.02 0.67
CA MET A 11 -9.51 -10.62 -0.63
C MET A 11 -10.60 -10.69 -1.69
N TYR A 12 -10.70 -9.66 -2.52
CA TYR A 12 -11.67 -9.59 -3.61
C TYR A 12 -10.94 -9.40 -4.93
N SER A 13 -11.25 -10.23 -5.91
CA SER A 13 -10.86 -10.01 -7.31
C SER A 13 -11.97 -9.27 -8.06
N ILE A 14 -11.62 -8.46 -9.07
CA ILE A 14 -12.58 -7.68 -9.86
C ILE A 14 -13.72 -8.53 -10.46
N PRO A 15 -13.49 -9.77 -10.95
CA PRO A 15 -14.58 -10.64 -11.41
C PRO A 15 -15.54 -11.08 -10.31
N THR A 16 -15.13 -11.05 -9.05
CA THR A 16 -15.96 -11.52 -7.91
C THR A 16 -16.94 -10.46 -7.44
N ILE A 17 -16.71 -9.17 -7.80
CA ILE A 17 -17.53 -8.03 -7.35
C ILE A 17 -18.93 -8.07 -7.96
N SER A 18 -19.09 -8.62 -9.18
CA SER A 18 -20.40 -8.68 -9.87
C SER A 18 -21.39 -9.65 -9.24
N SER A 19 -20.97 -10.51 -8.31
CA SER A 19 -21.80 -11.52 -7.65
C SER A 19 -22.13 -11.21 -6.18
N PHE A 20 -21.74 -10.05 -5.67
CA PHE A 20 -21.93 -9.71 -4.27
C PHE A 20 -23.28 -9.03 -4.03
N ASN A 21 -24.20 -9.76 -3.38
CA ASN A 21 -25.49 -9.23 -2.96
C ASN A 21 -25.38 -8.65 -1.54
N PRO A 22 -25.61 -7.33 -1.33
CA PRO A 22 -25.31 -6.68 -0.05
C PRO A 22 -26.37 -6.87 1.05
N MET A 23 -27.33 -7.81 0.87
CA MET A 23 -28.37 -8.01 1.88
C MET A 23 -28.00 -9.13 2.85
N THR A 24 -27.40 -8.80 3.96
CA THR A 24 -27.69 -9.29 5.34
C THR A 24 -26.54 -8.93 6.28
N LYS A 25 -26.66 -7.82 6.99
CA LYS A 25 -26.20 -7.68 8.39
C LYS A 25 -26.92 -6.53 9.04
N THR A 26 -28.00 -6.84 9.71
CA THR A 26 -28.58 -6.03 10.79
C THR A 26 -27.64 -6.10 11.97
N HIS A 27 -26.91 -5.07 12.20
CA HIS A 27 -26.44 -4.65 13.52
C HIS A 27 -26.35 -3.12 13.47
N ASP A 28 -26.90 -2.46 14.50
CA ASP A 28 -26.72 -1.04 14.80
C ASP A 28 -25.22 -0.74 15.11
N ALA A 29 -24.35 -1.09 14.21
CA ALA A 29 -22.95 -0.67 14.22
C ALA A 29 -22.92 0.74 13.66
N VAL A 30 -22.49 1.70 14.45
CA VAL A 30 -22.07 3.02 13.98
C VAL A 30 -21.38 2.81 12.64
N ASP A 31 -21.95 3.38 11.57
CA ASP A 31 -21.41 3.24 10.20
C ASP A 31 -20.10 4.04 10.11
N LEU A 32 -19.04 3.46 10.68
CA LEU A 32 -17.72 4.07 10.70
C LEU A 32 -17.21 4.22 9.28
N PRO A 33 -16.57 5.37 8.96
CA PRO A 33 -16.12 5.66 7.61
C PRO A 33 -15.08 4.65 7.13
N THR A 34 -15.06 4.45 5.83
CA THR A 34 -14.03 3.68 5.11
C THR A 34 -12.89 4.59 4.72
N ILE A 35 -11.65 4.17 4.93
CA ILE A 35 -10.48 4.83 4.40
C ILE A 35 -9.95 4.02 3.21
N ALA A 36 -9.86 4.67 2.06
CA ALA A 36 -9.18 4.16 0.89
C ALA A 36 -7.76 4.76 0.86
N TYR A 37 -6.73 3.92 0.78
CA TYR A 37 -5.34 4.39 0.80
C TYR A 37 -4.65 4.06 -0.52
N ALA A 38 -4.05 5.09 -1.15
CA ALA A 38 -3.29 5.00 -2.38
C ALA A 38 -1.88 5.58 -2.21
N ARG A 39 -0.88 4.97 -2.87
CA ARG A 39 0.50 5.42 -2.81
C ARG A 39 1.24 5.15 -4.11
N VAL A 40 2.12 6.08 -4.48
CA VAL A 40 3.18 5.87 -5.47
C VAL A 40 4.52 6.32 -4.91
N SER A 41 5.61 5.78 -5.46
CA SER A 41 6.96 6.04 -4.95
C SER A 41 7.50 7.41 -5.38
N SER A 42 7.19 7.86 -6.59
CA SER A 42 7.73 9.08 -7.17
C SER A 42 6.64 9.97 -7.80
N ARG A 43 7.02 11.23 -8.08
CA ARG A 43 6.11 12.20 -8.74
C ARG A 43 5.79 11.84 -10.19
N ASP A 44 6.67 11.10 -10.85
CA ASP A 44 6.49 10.68 -12.23
C ASP A 44 5.36 9.65 -12.38
N GLN A 45 5.02 8.96 -11.29
CA GLN A 45 3.92 8.00 -11.19
C GLN A 45 2.57 8.64 -10.83
N ARG A 46 2.41 9.95 -11.05
CA ARG A 46 1.17 10.65 -10.67
C ARG A 46 -0.07 10.08 -11.38
N THR A 47 0.06 9.71 -12.64
CA THR A 47 -1.02 9.08 -13.41
C THR A 47 -1.44 7.74 -12.79
N ASP A 48 -0.50 6.96 -12.27
CA ASP A 48 -0.77 5.70 -11.58
C ASP A 48 -1.48 5.94 -10.25
N LEU A 49 -1.08 6.98 -9.50
CA LEU A 49 -1.79 7.38 -8.30
C LEU A 49 -3.26 7.73 -8.59
N GLU A 50 -3.50 8.54 -9.62
CA GLU A 50 -4.86 8.92 -10.04
C GLU A 50 -5.68 7.70 -10.46
N ARG A 51 -5.08 6.73 -11.13
CA ARG A 51 -5.72 5.45 -11.51
C ARG A 51 -6.06 4.62 -10.28
N GLN A 52 -5.12 4.47 -9.33
CA GLN A 52 -5.38 3.78 -8.05
C GLN A 52 -6.54 4.41 -7.29
N VAL A 53 -6.54 5.74 -7.19
CA VAL A 53 -7.62 6.49 -6.53
C VAL A 53 -8.97 6.20 -7.18
N LYS A 54 -9.06 6.28 -8.51
CA LYS A 54 -10.30 5.96 -9.26
C LYS A 54 -10.80 4.55 -8.98
N VAL A 55 -9.91 3.55 -9.00
CA VAL A 55 -10.28 2.16 -8.71
C VAL A 55 -10.85 2.03 -7.29
N LEU A 56 -10.20 2.65 -6.30
CA LEU A 56 -10.64 2.62 -4.92
C LEU A 56 -11.98 3.34 -4.71
N GLU A 57 -12.16 4.52 -5.34
CA GLU A 57 -13.41 5.28 -5.28
C GLU A 57 -14.57 4.50 -5.90
N MET A 58 -14.36 3.94 -7.09
CA MET A 58 -15.38 3.11 -7.75
C MET A 58 -15.73 1.89 -6.91
N PHE A 59 -14.73 1.26 -6.32
CA PHE A 59 -14.95 0.10 -5.45
C PHE A 59 -15.77 0.48 -4.21
N CYS A 60 -15.40 1.54 -3.51
CA CYS A 60 -16.13 2.00 -2.33
C CYS A 60 -17.57 2.45 -2.68
N ALA A 61 -17.71 3.19 -3.77
CA ALA A 61 -19.01 3.65 -4.26
C ALA A 61 -19.94 2.50 -4.64
N SER A 62 -19.42 1.45 -5.31
CA SER A 62 -20.21 0.27 -5.69
C SER A 62 -20.75 -0.51 -4.48
N HIS A 63 -20.09 -0.36 -3.32
CA HIS A 63 -20.53 -0.96 -2.06
C HIS A 63 -21.39 -0.01 -1.21
N GLY A 64 -21.65 1.22 -1.66
CA GLY A 64 -22.39 2.22 -0.91
C GLY A 64 -21.71 2.71 0.36
N TRP A 65 -20.40 2.55 0.47
CA TRP A 65 -19.65 2.95 1.66
C TRP A 65 -19.39 4.45 1.67
N LYS A 66 -19.51 5.08 2.82
CA LYS A 66 -18.97 6.42 3.05
C LYS A 66 -17.47 6.31 3.15
N TYR A 67 -16.75 6.96 2.27
CA TYR A 67 -15.29 6.82 2.19
C TYR A 67 -14.58 8.16 2.11
N ARG A 68 -13.31 8.12 2.49
CA ARG A 68 -12.33 9.19 2.27
C ARG A 68 -11.05 8.57 1.72
N VAL A 69 -10.42 9.24 0.76
CA VAL A 69 -9.16 8.78 0.16
C VAL A 69 -7.99 9.49 0.84
N ILE A 70 -7.02 8.71 1.30
CA ILE A 70 -5.71 9.18 1.75
C ILE A 70 -4.70 8.82 0.69
N GLN A 71 -3.90 9.81 0.27
CA GLN A 71 -2.90 9.65 -0.75
C GLN A 71 -1.52 9.97 -0.20
N ASP A 72 -0.52 9.16 -0.53
CA ASP A 72 0.87 9.41 -0.20
C ASP A 72 1.77 9.36 -1.43
N LEU A 73 2.79 10.19 -1.40
CA LEU A 73 3.89 10.19 -2.35
C LEU A 73 5.18 9.84 -1.59
N GLY A 74 5.83 8.77 -1.98
CA GLY A 74 7.09 8.32 -1.39
C GLY A 74 7.23 6.81 -1.34
N SER A 75 8.46 6.34 -1.16
CA SER A 75 8.82 4.93 -1.09
C SER A 75 7.96 4.13 -0.11
N GLY A 76 7.67 2.88 -0.45
CA GLY A 76 7.00 1.92 0.42
C GLY A 76 7.74 1.65 1.73
N MET A 77 9.02 2.01 1.80
CA MET A 77 9.87 1.88 2.98
C MET A 77 9.85 3.11 3.89
N ASN A 78 9.31 4.23 3.44
CA ASN A 78 9.21 5.42 4.26
C ASN A 78 7.99 5.33 5.19
N TYR A 79 8.22 5.04 6.46
CA TYR A 79 7.18 4.95 7.50
C TYR A 79 6.74 6.31 8.05
N SER A 80 7.42 7.40 7.65
CA SER A 80 7.12 8.76 8.14
C SER A 80 6.18 9.53 7.22
N LYS A 81 5.61 8.88 6.19
CA LYS A 81 4.64 9.50 5.28
C LYS A 81 3.45 10.07 6.06
N ARG A 82 2.98 11.25 5.64
CA ARG A 82 1.90 11.95 6.32
C ARG A 82 0.60 11.16 6.31
N GLY A 83 0.21 10.64 5.15
CA GLY A 83 -1.04 9.88 5.00
C GLY A 83 -0.99 8.56 5.75
N LEU A 84 0.15 7.86 5.75
CA LEU A 84 0.32 6.63 6.54
C LEU A 84 0.17 6.92 8.04
N ARG A 85 0.78 7.99 8.54
CA ARG A 85 0.64 8.38 9.96
C ARG A 85 -0.79 8.75 10.32
N GLU A 86 -1.48 9.47 9.45
CA GLU A 86 -2.90 9.77 9.60
C GLU A 86 -3.75 8.49 9.65
N LEU A 87 -3.51 7.54 8.73
CA LEU A 87 -4.18 6.25 8.73
C LEU A 87 -3.96 5.48 10.04
N LEU A 88 -2.71 5.40 10.52
CA LEU A 88 -2.39 4.70 11.77
C LEU A 88 -3.08 5.34 12.98
N ASN A 89 -3.17 6.68 13.03
CA ASN A 89 -3.91 7.37 14.07
C ASN A 89 -5.40 7.01 14.04
N LEU A 90 -6.02 7.03 12.85
CA LEU A 90 -7.44 6.67 12.68
C LEU A 90 -7.73 5.23 13.10
N ILE A 91 -6.82 4.29 12.81
CA ILE A 91 -6.92 2.90 13.28
C ILE A 91 -6.81 2.85 14.80
N SER A 92 -5.81 3.53 15.39
CA SER A 92 -5.56 3.55 16.82
C SER A 92 -6.74 4.15 17.61
N GLU A 93 -7.37 5.19 17.08
CA GLU A 93 -8.53 5.86 17.64
C GLU A 93 -9.84 5.10 17.41
N LYS A 94 -9.79 3.97 16.66
CA LYS A 94 -10.96 3.19 16.25
C LYS A 94 -12.04 4.05 15.56
N SER A 95 -11.61 5.08 14.83
CA SER A 95 -12.48 6.06 14.17
C SER A 95 -12.88 5.65 12.75
N ILE A 96 -12.40 4.49 12.28
CA ILE A 96 -12.72 3.92 10.97
C ILE A 96 -13.17 2.47 11.11
N GLY A 97 -14.08 2.05 10.23
CA GLY A 97 -14.58 0.67 10.19
C GLY A 97 -13.86 -0.19 9.14
N ARG A 98 -13.21 0.45 8.15
CA ARG A 98 -12.64 -0.28 7.01
C ARG A 98 -11.45 0.46 6.40
N LEU A 99 -10.43 -0.33 6.01
CA LEU A 99 -9.30 0.09 5.19
C LEU A 99 -9.38 -0.62 3.84
N VAL A 100 -9.37 0.14 2.74
CA VAL A 100 -9.38 -0.38 1.36
C VAL A 100 -8.08 0.02 0.67
N ILE A 101 -7.39 -0.95 0.09
CA ILE A 101 -6.14 -0.75 -0.67
C ILE A 101 -6.17 -1.59 -1.95
N THR A 102 -5.47 -1.15 -2.99
CA THR A 102 -5.36 -1.94 -4.24
C THR A 102 -4.48 -3.16 -4.07
N HIS A 103 -3.36 -3.01 -3.37
CA HIS A 103 -2.41 -4.09 -3.08
C HIS A 103 -1.71 -3.83 -1.74
N LYS A 104 -1.27 -4.88 -1.03
CA LYS A 104 -0.59 -4.74 0.27
C LYS A 104 0.65 -3.84 0.22
N ASP A 105 1.39 -3.88 -0.90
CA ASP A 105 2.62 -3.10 -1.09
C ASP A 105 2.35 -1.61 -1.32
N ARG A 106 1.12 -1.23 -1.67
CA ARG A 106 0.71 0.18 -1.70
C ARG A 106 0.61 0.76 -0.30
N LEU A 107 0.37 -0.05 0.71
CA LEU A 107 0.42 0.38 2.10
C LEU A 107 1.88 0.55 2.56
N LEU A 108 2.62 -0.56 2.60
CA LEU A 108 4.02 -0.63 2.98
C LEU A 108 4.72 -1.74 2.19
N ARG A 109 5.98 -1.54 1.82
CA ARG A 109 6.78 -2.58 1.18
C ARG A 109 7.08 -3.72 2.15
N PHE A 110 7.43 -3.36 3.39
CA PHE A 110 7.63 -4.31 4.48
C PHE A 110 6.80 -3.89 5.68
N GLY A 111 6.35 -4.86 6.47
CA GLY A 111 5.63 -4.58 7.70
C GLY A 111 4.14 -4.24 7.52
N SER A 112 3.55 -4.41 6.34
CA SER A 112 2.10 -4.30 6.14
C SER A 112 1.32 -5.21 7.09
N GLU A 113 1.89 -6.37 7.43
CA GLU A 113 1.31 -7.32 8.36
C GLU A 113 1.12 -6.74 9.78
N LEU A 114 2.03 -5.86 10.21
CA LEU A 114 1.89 -5.15 11.49
C LEU A 114 0.67 -4.21 11.46
N VAL A 115 0.50 -3.44 10.37
CA VAL A 115 -0.66 -2.56 10.21
C VAL A 115 -1.96 -3.36 10.16
N PHE A 116 -1.93 -4.51 9.49
CA PHE A 116 -3.09 -5.40 9.45
C PHE A 116 -3.44 -5.97 10.84
N SER A 117 -2.44 -6.32 11.65
CA SER A 117 -2.68 -6.74 13.02
C SER A 117 -3.27 -5.60 13.88
N MET A 118 -2.83 -4.36 13.66
CA MET A 118 -3.44 -3.19 14.31
C MET A 118 -4.91 -3.01 13.88
N CYS A 119 -5.22 -3.20 12.58
CA CYS A 119 -6.60 -3.17 12.09
C CYS A 119 -7.46 -4.25 12.78
N GLU A 120 -6.93 -5.47 12.90
CA GLU A 120 -7.62 -6.58 13.57
C GLU A 120 -7.91 -6.24 15.04
N MET A 121 -6.93 -5.74 15.78
CA MET A 121 -7.10 -5.30 17.18
C MET A 121 -8.11 -4.16 17.34
N ALA A 122 -8.23 -3.29 16.33
CA ALA A 122 -9.16 -2.17 16.30
C ALA A 122 -10.54 -2.54 15.73
N ASN A 123 -10.77 -3.78 15.28
CA ASN A 123 -11.93 -4.25 14.53
C ASN A 123 -12.14 -3.51 13.20
N VAL A 124 -11.06 -3.07 12.55
CA VAL A 124 -11.07 -2.46 11.22
C VAL A 124 -10.97 -3.56 10.16
N GLU A 125 -11.95 -3.64 9.28
CA GLU A 125 -11.93 -4.58 8.15
C GLU A 125 -10.89 -4.14 7.11
N VAL A 126 -9.99 -5.05 6.69
CA VAL A 126 -9.03 -4.79 5.61
C VAL A 126 -9.53 -5.43 4.32
N VAL A 127 -9.68 -4.61 3.28
CA VAL A 127 -10.11 -5.02 1.95
C VAL A 127 -9.00 -4.72 0.95
N ILE A 128 -8.54 -5.75 0.24
CA ILE A 128 -7.53 -5.62 -0.80
C ILE A 128 -8.19 -5.86 -2.15
N VAL A 129 -8.17 -4.83 -2.99
CA VAL A 129 -8.71 -4.85 -4.35
C VAL A 129 -7.56 -5.15 -5.32
N ASN A 130 -7.36 -6.42 -5.67
CA ASN A 130 -6.33 -6.79 -6.66
C ASN A 130 -6.68 -6.21 -8.03
N SER A 131 -6.04 -5.11 -8.41
CA SER A 131 -6.31 -4.42 -9.68
C SER A 131 -5.42 -4.84 -10.85
N GLY A 132 -4.61 -5.87 -10.70
CA GLY A 132 -3.82 -6.45 -11.80
C GLY A 132 -2.67 -5.58 -12.33
N GLU A 133 -2.23 -4.57 -11.58
CA GLU A 133 -1.15 -3.68 -11.99
C GLU A 133 0.23 -4.24 -11.59
N GLU A 134 0.86 -5.01 -12.47
CA GLU A 134 2.16 -5.64 -12.20
C GLU A 134 3.37 -4.82 -12.70
N SER A 135 3.22 -4.01 -13.75
CA SER A 135 4.37 -3.38 -14.43
C SER A 135 5.10 -2.29 -13.62
N SER A 136 4.39 -1.51 -12.80
CA SER A 136 5.04 -0.48 -11.95
C SER A 136 5.67 -1.04 -10.68
N PHE A 137 5.33 -2.29 -10.34
CA PHE A 137 5.78 -2.94 -9.10
C PHE A 137 7.26 -3.32 -9.14
N GLU A 138 7.76 -3.85 -10.25
CA GLU A 138 9.15 -4.26 -10.39
C GLU A 138 10.11 -3.06 -10.34
N GLU A 139 9.75 -1.97 -11.01
CA GLU A 139 10.53 -0.72 -10.97
C GLU A 139 10.59 -0.12 -9.56
N GLU A 140 9.45 -0.09 -8.86
CA GLU A 140 9.40 0.37 -7.48
C GLU A 140 10.20 -0.53 -6.54
N LEU A 141 10.13 -1.86 -6.71
CA LEU A 141 10.89 -2.81 -5.93
C LEU A 141 12.40 -2.62 -6.14
N ALA A 142 12.84 -2.44 -7.38
CA ALA A 142 14.22 -2.17 -7.70
C ALA A 142 14.72 -0.87 -7.03
N SER A 143 13.91 0.18 -7.06
CA SER A 143 14.21 1.45 -6.38
C SER A 143 14.31 1.29 -4.86
N ASP A 144 13.38 0.57 -4.24
CA ASP A 144 13.37 0.31 -2.80
C ASP A 144 14.60 -0.52 -2.37
N VAL A 145 15.00 -1.51 -3.17
CA VAL A 145 16.24 -2.31 -2.93
C VAL A 145 17.49 -1.41 -3.00
N LEU A 146 17.56 -0.50 -3.97
CA LEU A 146 18.66 0.45 -4.06
C LEU A 146 18.73 1.39 -2.85
N GLU A 147 17.59 1.83 -2.32
CA GLU A 147 17.52 2.64 -1.11
C GLU A 147 18.08 1.87 0.10
N ILE A 148 17.69 0.59 0.29
CA ILE A 148 18.22 -0.29 1.34
C ILE A 148 19.75 -0.40 1.22
N ILE A 149 20.24 -0.74 0.05
CA ILE A 149 21.67 -0.93 -0.20
C ILE A 149 22.43 0.38 0.08
N THR A 150 21.87 1.50 -0.32
CA THR A 150 22.48 2.83 -0.10
C THR A 150 22.59 3.14 1.39
N VAL A 151 21.50 2.94 2.15
CA VAL A 151 21.48 3.19 3.61
C VAL A 151 22.42 2.23 4.34
N PHE A 152 22.41 0.94 3.96
CA PHE A 152 23.27 -0.08 4.55
C PHE A 152 24.76 0.22 4.28
N SER A 153 25.10 0.55 3.05
CA SER A 153 26.45 0.92 2.66
C SER A 153 26.94 2.18 3.38
N ALA A 154 26.10 3.19 3.53
CA ALA A 154 26.41 4.41 4.29
C ALA A 154 26.71 4.11 5.76
N ARG A 155 25.97 3.18 6.38
CA ARG A 155 26.20 2.78 7.78
C ARG A 155 27.45 1.93 7.96
N MET A 156 27.73 1.00 7.03
CA MET A 156 28.88 0.10 7.15
C MET A 156 30.22 0.77 6.89
N TYR A 157 30.26 1.70 5.94
CA TYR A 157 31.55 2.24 5.45
C TYR A 157 31.78 3.71 5.79
N GLY A 158 30.80 4.36 6.44
CA GLY A 158 30.84 5.78 6.75
C GLY A 158 30.74 6.70 5.52
N ALA A 159 30.20 7.85 5.68
CA ALA A 159 29.89 8.79 4.59
C ALA A 159 31.12 9.34 3.81
N ARG A 160 32.35 8.95 4.18
CA ARG A 160 33.62 9.50 3.64
C ARG A 160 34.44 8.56 2.77
N SER A 161 33.98 7.33 2.49
CA SER A 161 34.80 6.38 1.72
C SER A 161 34.54 6.46 0.21
N HIS A 162 35.56 6.78 -0.59
CA HIS A 162 35.52 6.71 -2.05
C HIS A 162 35.13 5.34 -2.61
N LYS A 163 35.36 4.24 -1.84
CA LYS A 163 34.93 2.89 -2.21
C LYS A 163 33.42 2.74 -2.22
N ASN A 164 32.74 3.44 -1.33
CA ASN A 164 31.30 3.37 -1.21
C ASN A 164 30.60 3.97 -2.44
N LYS A 165 31.12 5.10 -2.94
CA LYS A 165 30.57 5.73 -4.15
C LYS A 165 30.66 4.80 -5.37
N LYS A 166 31.81 4.16 -5.57
CA LYS A 166 31.98 3.19 -6.68
C LYS A 166 31.05 1.98 -6.58
N LEU A 167 30.77 1.50 -5.36
CA LEU A 167 29.89 0.36 -5.14
C LEU A 167 28.43 0.74 -5.44
N VAL A 168 27.98 1.89 -4.95
CA VAL A 168 26.61 2.41 -5.20
C VAL A 168 26.42 2.72 -6.69
N ASP A 169 27.39 3.35 -7.34
CA ASP A 169 27.33 3.67 -8.77
C ASP A 169 27.32 2.38 -9.63
N GLY A 170 28.11 1.38 -9.26
CA GLY A 170 28.13 0.07 -9.92
C GLY A 170 26.80 -0.68 -9.80
N MET A 171 26.19 -0.66 -8.63
CA MET A 171 24.89 -1.27 -8.40
C MET A 171 23.77 -0.55 -9.12
N ARG A 172 23.77 0.79 -9.13
CA ARG A 172 22.80 1.58 -9.91
C ARG A 172 22.86 1.21 -11.39
N LYS A 173 24.06 1.12 -11.94
CA LYS A 173 24.25 0.73 -13.35
C LYS A 173 23.71 -0.67 -13.62
N ALA A 174 24.01 -1.65 -12.76
CA ALA A 174 23.52 -3.03 -12.92
C ALA A 174 22.00 -3.13 -12.88
N VAL A 175 21.34 -2.37 -12.00
CA VAL A 175 19.86 -2.33 -11.91
C VAL A 175 19.27 -1.65 -13.15
N THR A 176 19.84 -0.53 -13.60
CA THR A 176 19.38 0.13 -14.83
C THR A 176 19.53 -0.77 -16.05
N ASP A 177 20.64 -1.49 -16.17
CA ASP A 177 20.91 -2.42 -17.27
C ASP A 177 19.93 -3.62 -17.24
N ALA A 178 19.51 -4.07 -16.04
CA ALA A 178 18.56 -5.16 -15.86
C ALA A 178 17.09 -4.75 -16.14
N THR A 179 16.75 -3.46 -16.00
CA THR A 179 15.39 -2.94 -16.27
C THR A 179 15.18 -2.52 -17.73
N VAL A 180 16.24 -2.44 -18.53
CA VAL A 180 16.19 -2.05 -19.96
C VAL A 180 16.27 -3.29 -20.90
N SER A 181 16.49 -4.48 -20.35
CA SER A 181 16.49 -5.77 -21.09
C SER A 181 15.13 -6.45 -21.02
#